data_41cfc0c8642e7572095412761d2c7bab
#
_entry.id   41cfc0c8642e7572095412761d2c7bab
#
_cell.length_a   1.000
_cell.length_b   1.000
_cell.length_c   1.000
_cell.angle_alpha   90.00
_cell.angle_beta   90.00
_cell.angle_gamma   90.00
#
_symmetry.space_group_name_H-M   'P 1'
#
loop_
_entity.id
_entity.type
_entity.pdbx_description
1 polymer ?
#
loop_
_entity_poly.entity_id
_entity_poly.type
_entity_poly.pdbx_seq_one_letter_code
_entity_poly.pdbx_strand_id
1 'polypeptide(L)'
;MKCPYCGYQESKVVDSRHSDDGLSIRRRRECLQCQKRFTTYETVESLPIVVIKRDSSRQQFDRNKILNGMLRACEKRPVPLAELERAADEIEQAIQNSLDREISTEKIGELVMERLKPLDEVAYVRFASVYRQLKDIDSFMRELNKILEER
;
A
#
# COMPACT_ATOMS: atom_id res chain seq x y z
N MET A 1 26.46 17.45 -1.02
CA MET A 1 25.72 17.27 0.27
C MET A 1 26.55 17.92 1.37
N LYS A 2 25.94 18.76 2.17
CA LYS A 2 26.58 19.53 3.23
C LYS A 2 27.18 18.64 4.31
N CYS A 3 28.44 18.90 4.68
CA CYS A 3 29.12 18.13 5.72
C CYS A 3 28.50 18.38 7.11
N PRO A 4 28.13 17.34 7.87
CA PRO A 4 27.53 17.51 9.21
C PRO A 4 28.51 18.02 10.26
N TYR A 5 29.83 17.98 10.00
CA TYR A 5 30.86 18.36 10.96
C TYR A 5 31.36 19.81 10.79
N CYS A 6 31.53 20.28 9.55
CA CYS A 6 32.06 21.61 9.28
C CYS A 6 31.17 22.51 8.43
N GLY A 7 30.03 21.98 7.93
CA GLY A 7 29.09 22.74 7.14
C GLY A 7 29.50 22.98 5.67
N TYR A 8 30.66 22.47 5.23
CA TYR A 8 31.10 22.62 3.84
C TYR A 8 30.15 21.94 2.86
N GLN A 9 29.90 22.56 1.69
CA GLN A 9 28.84 22.17 0.76
C GLN A 9 29.18 20.92 -0.07
N GLU A 10 30.47 20.65 -0.26
CA GLU A 10 30.90 19.59 -1.18
C GLU A 10 31.50 18.39 -0.45
N SER A 11 31.18 17.21 -0.94
CA SER A 11 31.71 15.94 -0.49
C SER A 11 31.83 14.99 -1.68
N LYS A 12 32.81 14.08 -1.63
CA LYS A 12 32.93 12.98 -2.60
C LYS A 12 32.37 11.68 -2.02
N VAL A 13 31.85 10.83 -2.87
CA VAL A 13 31.43 9.46 -2.51
C VAL A 13 32.66 8.57 -2.58
N VAL A 14 32.98 7.88 -1.48
CA VAL A 14 34.13 6.97 -1.40
C VAL A 14 33.71 5.49 -1.47
N ASP A 15 32.47 5.17 -1.12
CA ASP A 15 31.90 3.81 -1.21
C ASP A 15 30.38 3.89 -1.40
N SER A 16 29.82 2.93 -2.15
CA SER A 16 28.39 2.78 -2.39
C SER A 16 28.01 1.31 -2.31
N ARG A 17 26.98 0.98 -1.53
CA ARG A 17 26.45 -0.36 -1.40
C ARG A 17 24.94 -0.33 -1.40
N HIS A 18 24.32 -1.32 -2.03
CA HIS A 18 22.88 -1.54 -1.89
C HIS A 18 22.57 -2.04 -0.47
N SER A 19 21.43 -1.63 0.07
CA SER A 19 20.86 -2.28 1.26
C SER A 19 20.41 -3.70 0.93
N ASP A 20 20.34 -4.57 1.93
CA ASP A 20 19.97 -5.99 1.75
C ASP A 20 18.55 -6.16 1.19
N ASP A 21 17.66 -5.19 1.45
CA ASP A 21 16.30 -5.12 0.92
C ASP A 21 16.20 -4.55 -0.50
N GLY A 22 17.30 -4.02 -1.06
CA GLY A 22 17.36 -3.39 -2.37
C GLY A 22 16.64 -2.04 -2.48
N LEU A 23 16.05 -1.51 -1.39
CA LEU A 23 15.22 -0.31 -1.40
C LEU A 23 16.00 0.99 -1.18
N SER A 24 17.27 0.88 -0.78
CA SER A 24 18.13 2.04 -0.56
C SER A 24 19.58 1.80 -0.99
N ILE A 25 20.31 2.89 -1.21
CA ILE A 25 21.73 2.88 -1.47
C ILE A 25 22.43 3.58 -0.31
N ARG A 26 23.26 2.83 0.40
CA ARG A 26 24.15 3.38 1.43
C ARG A 26 25.38 3.96 0.76
N ARG A 27 25.63 5.27 0.97
CA ARG A 27 26.82 5.94 0.44
C ARG A 27 27.71 6.44 1.59
N ARG A 28 28.98 6.06 1.55
CA ARG A 28 29.99 6.63 2.43
C ARG A 28 30.61 7.83 1.73
N ARG A 29 30.53 8.98 2.36
CA ARG A 29 31.02 10.27 1.83
C ARG A 29 32.20 10.78 2.63
N GLU A 30 33.07 11.55 2.00
CA GLU A 30 34.19 12.25 2.62
C GLU A 30 34.10 13.72 2.26
N CYS A 31 34.14 14.60 3.28
CA CYS A 31 34.13 16.04 3.11
C CYS A 31 35.41 16.49 2.43
N LEU A 32 35.31 17.36 1.42
CA LEU A 32 36.50 17.89 0.74
C LEU A 32 37.29 18.88 1.57
N GLN A 33 36.70 19.49 2.61
CA GLN A 33 37.37 20.47 3.48
C GLN A 33 37.96 19.80 4.72
N CYS A 34 37.13 19.15 5.57
CA CYS A 34 37.62 18.60 6.84
C CYS A 34 38.01 17.13 6.78
N GLN A 35 37.85 16.47 5.62
CA GLN A 35 38.19 15.06 5.36
C GLN A 35 37.46 14.03 6.25
N LYS A 36 36.55 14.47 7.10
CA LYS A 36 35.75 13.57 7.91
C LYS A 36 34.75 12.83 7.03
N ARG A 37 34.53 11.57 7.41
CA ARG A 37 33.62 10.66 6.69
C ARG A 37 32.27 10.61 7.39
N PHE A 38 31.21 10.58 6.58
CA PHE A 38 29.84 10.40 7.04
C PHE A 38 29.07 9.51 6.08
N THR A 39 27.99 8.90 6.56
CA THR A 39 27.16 7.99 5.79
C THR A 39 25.84 8.66 5.46
N THR A 40 25.39 8.47 4.23
CA THR A 40 24.07 8.89 3.75
C THR A 40 23.33 7.72 3.13
N TYR A 41 22.01 7.78 3.13
CA TYR A 41 21.15 6.84 2.45
C TYR A 41 20.38 7.56 1.36
N GLU A 42 20.38 6.98 0.17
CA GLU A 42 19.57 7.41 -0.96
C GLU A 42 18.41 6.45 -1.06
N THR A 43 17.20 6.96 -0.95
CA THR A 43 15.95 6.21 -1.06
C THR A 43 15.07 6.84 -2.12
N VAL A 44 14.24 6.03 -2.77
CA VAL A 44 13.22 6.58 -3.67
C VAL A 44 12.22 7.36 -2.85
N GLU A 45 11.96 8.61 -3.24
CA GLU A 45 10.94 9.42 -2.59
C GLU A 45 9.56 8.82 -2.86
N SER A 46 8.92 8.32 -1.83
CA SER A 46 7.52 7.89 -1.89
C SER A 46 6.62 9.07 -1.51
N LEU A 47 5.89 9.57 -2.49
CA LEU A 47 4.90 10.61 -2.22
C LEU A 47 3.69 9.99 -1.51
N PRO A 48 3.19 10.61 -0.44
CA PRO A 48 2.03 10.10 0.29
C PRO A 48 0.78 10.11 -0.62
N ILE A 49 0.07 9.00 -0.64
CA ILE A 49 -1.21 8.87 -1.29
C ILE A 49 -2.29 9.34 -0.33
N VAL A 50 -3.21 10.15 -0.83
CA VAL A 50 -4.34 10.69 -0.07
C VAL A 50 -5.60 9.90 -0.41
N VAL A 51 -6.30 9.42 0.60
CA VAL A 51 -7.60 8.76 0.45
C VAL A 51 -8.72 9.77 0.70
N ILE A 52 -9.61 9.89 -0.28
CA ILE A 52 -10.83 10.70 -0.18
C ILE A 52 -11.95 9.79 0.33
N LYS A 53 -12.52 10.15 1.48
CA LYS A 53 -13.65 9.45 2.06
C LYS A 53 -14.98 9.94 1.46
N ARG A 54 -16.06 9.19 1.71
CA ARG A 54 -17.42 9.52 1.25
C ARG A 54 -17.92 10.87 1.75
N ASP A 55 -17.49 11.30 2.95
CA ASP A 55 -17.77 12.62 3.53
C ASP A 55 -16.85 13.74 2.99
N SER A 56 -16.06 13.43 1.93
CA SER A 56 -15.07 14.32 1.32
C SER A 56 -13.87 14.63 2.24
N SER A 57 -13.77 14.03 3.40
CA SER A 57 -12.58 14.14 4.24
C SER A 57 -11.39 13.39 3.62
N ARG A 58 -10.19 13.90 3.91
CA ARG A 58 -8.93 13.35 3.40
C ARG A 58 -8.13 12.72 4.51
N GLN A 59 -7.56 11.56 4.25
CA GLN A 59 -6.61 10.90 5.14
C GLN A 59 -5.47 10.27 4.34
N GLN A 60 -4.35 10.04 4.99
CA GLN A 60 -3.26 9.30 4.37
C GLN A 60 -3.68 7.84 4.15
N PHE A 61 -3.24 7.27 3.03
CA PHE A 61 -3.39 5.85 2.76
C PHE A 61 -2.68 5.01 3.83
N ASP A 62 -3.35 3.95 4.26
CA ASP A 62 -2.84 3.03 5.26
C ASP A 62 -3.14 1.59 4.83
N ARG A 63 -2.09 0.87 4.42
CA ARG A 63 -2.14 -0.53 3.99
C ARG A 63 -2.76 -1.44 5.07
N ASN A 64 -2.48 -1.16 6.35
CA ASN A 64 -2.99 -1.99 7.44
C ASN A 64 -4.52 -1.93 7.55
N LYS A 65 -5.15 -0.82 7.16
CA LYS A 65 -6.62 -0.74 7.11
C LYS A 65 -7.20 -1.69 6.08
N ILE A 66 -6.56 -1.84 4.93
CA ILE A 66 -6.96 -2.79 3.89
C ILE A 66 -6.80 -4.21 4.42
N LEU A 67 -5.62 -4.56 4.92
CA LEU A 67 -5.33 -5.89 5.45
C LEU A 67 -6.32 -6.28 6.56
N ASN A 68 -6.59 -5.38 7.52
CA ASN A 68 -7.54 -5.63 8.59
C ASN A 68 -8.98 -5.82 8.06
N GLY A 69 -9.39 -5.08 7.03
CA GLY A 69 -10.67 -5.27 6.35
C GLY A 69 -10.80 -6.65 5.73
N MET A 70 -9.75 -7.10 5.03
CA MET A 70 -9.69 -8.43 4.42
C MET A 70 -9.67 -9.55 5.48
N LEU A 71 -8.90 -9.39 6.57
CA LEU A 71 -8.85 -10.34 7.67
C LEU A 71 -10.23 -10.55 8.30
N ARG A 72 -10.99 -9.48 8.56
CA ARG A 72 -12.36 -9.56 9.07
C ARG A 72 -13.30 -10.31 8.11
N ALA A 73 -13.18 -10.04 6.83
CA ALA A 73 -13.98 -10.75 5.82
C ALA A 73 -13.65 -12.24 5.75
N CYS A 74 -12.37 -12.60 5.93
CA CYS A 74 -11.85 -13.97 5.89
C CYS A 74 -11.92 -14.68 7.25
N GLU A 75 -12.53 -14.11 8.28
CA GLU A 75 -12.64 -14.74 9.59
C GLU A 75 -13.31 -16.11 9.50
N LYS A 76 -12.64 -17.13 10.07
CA LYS A 76 -13.04 -18.56 9.99
C LYS A 76 -13.14 -19.13 8.56
N ARG A 77 -12.43 -18.53 7.62
CA ARG A 77 -12.27 -19.06 6.27
C ARG A 77 -10.85 -19.62 6.08
N PRO A 78 -10.65 -20.64 5.23
CA PRO A 78 -9.35 -21.27 5.01
C PRO A 78 -8.48 -20.44 4.05
N VAL A 79 -8.32 -19.16 4.31
CA VAL A 79 -7.46 -18.26 3.53
C VAL A 79 -6.21 -17.95 4.37
N PRO A 80 -5.01 -18.33 3.89
CA PRO A 80 -3.77 -18.07 4.59
C PRO A 80 -3.48 -16.57 4.73
N LEU A 81 -2.91 -16.16 5.86
CA LEU A 81 -2.52 -14.76 6.08
C LEU A 81 -1.59 -14.23 4.97
N ALA A 82 -0.63 -15.06 4.53
CA ALA A 82 0.31 -14.70 3.47
C ALA A 82 -0.37 -14.30 2.15
N GLU A 83 -1.51 -14.92 1.81
CA GLU A 83 -2.30 -14.55 0.63
C GLU A 83 -2.97 -13.17 0.79
N LEU A 84 -3.46 -12.86 1.99
CA LEU A 84 -4.05 -11.56 2.29
C LEU A 84 -2.99 -10.45 2.33
N GLU A 85 -1.82 -10.73 2.88
CA GLU A 85 -0.68 -9.81 2.86
C GLU A 85 -0.22 -9.52 1.44
N ARG A 86 -0.08 -10.55 0.60
CA ARG A 86 0.27 -10.40 -0.82
C ARG A 86 -0.77 -9.56 -1.55
N ALA A 87 -2.06 -9.84 -1.34
CA ALA A 87 -3.15 -9.06 -1.95
C ALA A 87 -3.11 -7.59 -1.51
N ALA A 88 -2.84 -7.32 -0.23
CA ALA A 88 -2.70 -5.95 0.27
C ALA A 88 -1.49 -5.22 -0.35
N ASP A 89 -0.36 -5.91 -0.54
CA ASP A 89 0.84 -5.37 -1.19
C ASP A 89 0.58 -5.06 -2.67
N GLU A 90 -0.11 -5.95 -3.38
CA GLU A 90 -0.49 -5.74 -4.78
C GLU A 90 -1.44 -4.54 -4.95
N ILE A 91 -2.38 -4.36 -4.02
CA ILE A 91 -3.29 -3.21 -4.01
C ILE A 91 -2.49 -1.92 -3.77
N GLU A 92 -1.62 -1.90 -2.76
CA GLU A 92 -0.75 -0.75 -2.48
C GLU A 92 0.10 -0.39 -3.70
N GLN A 93 0.73 -1.39 -4.33
CA GLN A 93 1.54 -1.19 -5.52
C GLN A 93 0.72 -0.66 -6.72
N ALA A 94 -0.49 -1.19 -6.93
CA ALA A 94 -1.39 -0.71 -7.98
C ALA A 94 -1.78 0.76 -7.77
N ILE A 95 -2.01 1.16 -6.51
CA ILE A 95 -2.32 2.55 -6.16
C ILE A 95 -1.08 3.44 -6.35
N GLN A 96 0.10 3.00 -5.94
CA GLN A 96 1.35 3.75 -6.11
C GLN A 96 1.74 3.93 -7.58
N ASN A 97 1.44 2.94 -8.42
CA ASN A 97 1.69 3.00 -9.86
C ASN A 97 0.67 3.84 -10.61
N SER A 98 -0.45 4.18 -10.00
CA SER A 98 -1.37 5.16 -10.57
C SER A 98 -0.72 6.55 -10.53
N LEU A 99 -0.92 7.34 -11.57
CA LEU A 99 -0.40 8.71 -11.62
C LEU A 99 -1.17 9.66 -10.68
N ASP A 100 -2.29 9.19 -10.17
CA ASP A 100 -3.15 9.96 -9.27
C ASP A 100 -2.63 9.90 -7.84
N ARG A 101 -2.48 11.05 -7.22
CA ARG A 101 -2.07 11.18 -5.81
C ARG A 101 -3.24 11.07 -4.83
N GLU A 102 -4.45 11.06 -5.34
CA GLU A 102 -5.68 10.93 -4.58
C GLU A 102 -6.46 9.71 -5.08
N ILE A 103 -6.99 8.92 -4.17
CA ILE A 103 -7.84 7.77 -4.47
C ILE A 103 -9.07 7.77 -3.58
N SER A 104 -10.24 7.44 -4.13
CA SER A 104 -11.45 7.34 -3.33
C SER A 104 -11.52 6.01 -2.56
N THR A 105 -12.23 6.01 -1.43
CA THR A 105 -12.51 4.77 -0.68
C THR A 105 -13.27 3.76 -1.53
N GLU A 106 -14.12 4.22 -2.45
CA GLU A 106 -14.86 3.39 -3.39
C GLU A 106 -13.92 2.61 -4.31
N LYS A 107 -12.90 3.28 -4.85
CA LYS A 107 -11.91 2.63 -5.71
C LYS A 107 -11.05 1.63 -4.97
N ILE A 108 -10.64 1.96 -3.74
CA ILE A 108 -9.90 1.01 -2.88
C ILE A 108 -10.75 -0.23 -2.60
N GLY A 109 -12.02 -0.05 -2.28
CA GLY A 109 -12.91 -1.17 -2.00
C GLY A 109 -13.15 -2.07 -3.21
N GLU A 110 -13.23 -1.52 -4.42
CA GLU A 110 -13.28 -2.30 -5.66
C GLU A 110 -12.02 -3.15 -5.83
N LEU A 111 -10.83 -2.57 -5.65
CA LEU A 111 -9.57 -3.30 -5.70
C LEU A 111 -9.52 -4.44 -4.68
N VAL A 112 -10.00 -4.21 -3.46
CA VAL A 112 -10.09 -5.27 -2.43
C VAL A 112 -11.03 -6.38 -2.87
N MET A 113 -12.21 -6.05 -3.40
CA MET A 113 -13.17 -7.04 -3.89
C MET A 113 -12.62 -7.87 -5.06
N GLU A 114 -11.92 -7.23 -6.01
CA GLU A 114 -11.25 -7.93 -7.10
C GLU A 114 -10.22 -8.96 -6.61
N ARG A 115 -9.51 -8.66 -5.51
CA ARG A 115 -8.54 -9.59 -4.91
C ARG A 115 -9.18 -10.67 -4.04
N LEU A 116 -10.26 -10.36 -3.32
CA LEU A 116 -10.96 -11.34 -2.49
C LEU A 116 -11.72 -12.38 -3.31
N LYS A 117 -12.27 -12.00 -4.45
CA LYS A 117 -13.11 -12.88 -5.29
C LYS A 117 -12.43 -14.22 -5.63
N PRO A 118 -11.19 -14.27 -6.15
CA PRO A 118 -10.49 -15.51 -6.44
C PRO A 118 -10.02 -16.26 -5.18
N LEU A 119 -9.87 -15.58 -4.04
CA LEU A 119 -9.39 -16.19 -2.80
C LEU A 119 -10.48 -16.93 -2.06
N ASP A 120 -11.64 -16.28 -1.86
CA ASP A 120 -12.78 -16.87 -1.17
C ASP A 120 -14.06 -16.10 -1.46
N GLU A 121 -15.04 -16.75 -2.10
CA GLU A 121 -16.32 -16.14 -2.48
C GLU A 121 -17.15 -15.67 -1.28
N VAL A 122 -17.07 -16.39 -0.14
CA VAL A 122 -17.77 -15.98 1.08
C VAL A 122 -17.16 -14.74 1.70
N ALA A 123 -15.84 -14.66 1.72
CA ALA A 123 -15.12 -13.46 2.16
C ALA A 123 -15.42 -12.26 1.25
N TYR A 124 -15.48 -12.47 -0.06
CA TYR A 124 -15.92 -11.46 -1.02
C TYR A 124 -17.31 -10.92 -0.67
N VAL A 125 -18.31 -11.79 -0.48
CA VAL A 125 -19.70 -11.39 -0.17
C VAL A 125 -19.75 -10.63 1.17
N ARG A 126 -19.03 -11.09 2.18
CA ARG A 126 -18.95 -10.40 3.50
C ARG A 126 -18.38 -9.01 3.35
N PHE A 127 -17.29 -8.87 2.60
CA PHE A 127 -16.69 -7.56 2.37
C PHE A 127 -17.63 -6.66 1.58
N ALA A 128 -18.23 -7.16 0.50
CA ALA A 128 -19.17 -6.43 -0.33
C ALA A 128 -20.40 -5.96 0.46
N SER A 129 -20.92 -6.78 1.38
CA SER A 129 -22.08 -6.42 2.19
C SER A 129 -21.84 -5.17 3.06
N VAL A 130 -20.66 -5.06 3.64
CA VAL A 130 -20.27 -3.89 4.45
C VAL A 130 -19.87 -2.71 3.56
N TYR A 131 -19.06 -2.98 2.55
CA TYR A 131 -18.50 -1.94 1.68
C TYR A 131 -19.57 -1.26 0.81
N ARG A 132 -20.46 -2.03 0.17
CA ARG A 132 -21.56 -1.52 -0.65
C ARG A 132 -22.79 -1.11 0.18
N GLN A 133 -22.73 -1.27 1.50
CA GLN A 133 -23.83 -0.97 2.41
C GLN A 133 -25.15 -1.58 1.94
N LEU A 134 -25.13 -2.89 1.65
CA LEU A 134 -26.34 -3.61 1.26
C LEU A 134 -27.37 -3.52 2.39
N LYS A 135 -28.46 -2.80 2.10
CA LYS A 135 -29.48 -2.46 3.11
C LYS A 135 -30.64 -3.43 3.20
N ASP A 136 -30.80 -4.25 2.17
CA ASP A 136 -31.93 -5.17 2.03
C ASP A 136 -31.51 -6.50 1.39
N ILE A 137 -32.39 -7.50 1.53
CA ILE A 137 -32.18 -8.86 1.02
C ILE A 137 -32.07 -8.85 -0.51
N ASP A 138 -32.84 -8.02 -1.20
CA ASP A 138 -32.85 -7.97 -2.66
C ASP A 138 -31.51 -7.46 -3.22
N SER A 139 -30.91 -6.49 -2.57
CA SER A 139 -29.57 -5.99 -2.92
C SER A 139 -28.50 -7.07 -2.70
N PHE A 140 -28.65 -7.84 -1.62
CA PHE A 140 -27.74 -8.95 -1.30
C PHE A 140 -27.90 -10.10 -2.32
N MET A 141 -29.13 -10.46 -2.69
CA MET A 141 -29.39 -11.48 -3.69
C MET A 141 -28.87 -11.11 -5.07
N ARG A 142 -28.98 -9.84 -5.46
CA ARG A 142 -28.40 -9.35 -6.72
C ARG A 142 -26.89 -9.51 -6.76
N GLU A 143 -26.21 -9.25 -5.65
CA GLU A 143 -24.75 -9.44 -5.58
C GLU A 143 -24.35 -10.92 -5.65
N LEU A 144 -25.10 -11.82 -4.98
CA LEU A 144 -24.89 -13.25 -5.08
C LEU A 144 -25.10 -13.77 -6.51
N ASN A 145 -26.16 -13.32 -7.18
CA ASN A 145 -26.45 -13.75 -8.56
C ASN A 145 -25.35 -13.36 -9.54
N LYS A 146 -24.73 -12.16 -9.39
CA LYS A 146 -23.57 -11.77 -10.19
C LYS A 146 -22.42 -12.76 -10.06
N ILE A 147 -22.14 -13.24 -8.85
CA ILE A 147 -21.07 -14.22 -8.61
C ILE A 147 -21.39 -15.54 -9.29
N LEU A 148 -22.67 -15.97 -9.27
CA LEU A 148 -23.11 -17.21 -9.87
C LEU A 148 -23.11 -17.16 -11.41
N GLU A 149 -23.43 -16.02 -12.01
CA GLU A 149 -23.44 -15.81 -13.46
C GLU A 149 -22.02 -15.74 -14.06
N GLU A 150 -21.02 -15.39 -13.26
CA GLU A 150 -19.61 -15.27 -13.68
C GLU A 150 -18.81 -16.57 -13.49
N ARG A 151 -19.46 -17.67 -13.07
CA ARG A 151 -18.90 -19.03 -13.00
C ARG A 151 -19.00 -19.72 -14.35
#